data_4c4bd2cc734a4c87178dc2042ab090bd
#
_entry.id   4c4bd2cc734a4c87178dc2042ab090bd
#
_cell.length_a   1.000
_cell.length_b   1.000
_cell.length_c   1.000
_cell.angle_alpha   90.00
_cell.angle_beta   90.00
_cell.angle_gamma   90.00
#
_symmetry.space_group_name_H-M   'P 1'
#
loop_
_entity.id
_entity.type
_entity.pdbx_description
1 polymer ?
#
loop_
_entity_poly.entity_id
_entity_poly.type
_entity_poly.pdbx_seq_one_letter_code
_entity_poly.pdbx_strand_id
1 'polypeptide(L)'
;YNGTDINVWKEGRTLAYLVEVIELTDTFRIHIQTSATTPNDGLPPADYIKRVGRVDMVMFCMASFDNVSDYPNRLLNYLNPKKMVIVHWENFFKKYELNKTKHTLVPFTNGMCFLKRLEEIVYPSTLTDKFILPFPNSMIRLN
;
A
#
# COMPACT_ATOMS: atom_id res chain seq x y z
N TYR A 1 12.73 -2.60 -33.13
CA TYR A 1 11.61 -2.82 -32.18
C TYR A 1 10.34 -2.30 -32.85
N ASN A 2 9.45 -3.20 -33.21
CA ASN A 2 8.17 -2.84 -33.82
C ASN A 2 7.12 -2.76 -32.71
N GLY A 3 6.82 -1.57 -32.23
CA GLY A 3 5.98 -1.31 -31.06
C GLY A 3 4.50 -1.74 -31.16
N THR A 4 4.17 -2.48 -32.22
CA THR A 4 2.81 -2.97 -32.48
C THR A 4 2.55 -4.40 -32.00
N ASP A 5 3.59 -5.17 -31.70
CA ASP A 5 3.43 -6.54 -31.18
C ASP A 5 3.41 -6.53 -29.66
N ILE A 6 2.20 -6.65 -29.09
CA ILE A 6 1.99 -6.68 -27.64
C ILE A 6 2.64 -7.88 -26.94
N ASN A 7 2.96 -8.96 -27.66
CA ASN A 7 3.61 -10.15 -27.10
C ASN A 7 5.08 -9.91 -26.72
N VAL A 8 5.68 -8.86 -27.26
CA VAL A 8 7.07 -8.45 -26.91
C VAL A 8 7.10 -7.40 -25.80
N TRP A 9 5.98 -6.88 -25.39
CA TRP A 9 5.89 -5.97 -24.26
C TRP A 9 6.10 -6.75 -22.96
N LYS A 10 7.11 -6.36 -22.21
CA LYS A 10 7.37 -6.93 -20.89
C LYS A 10 6.98 -5.89 -19.85
N GLU A 11 6.27 -6.35 -18.84
CA GLU A 11 6.03 -5.53 -17.65
C GLU A 11 7.37 -5.18 -17.00
N GLY A 12 7.49 -3.95 -16.54
CA GLY A 12 8.62 -3.55 -15.70
C GLY A 12 8.58 -4.29 -14.35
N ARG A 13 9.70 -4.30 -13.64
CA ARG A 13 9.72 -4.83 -12.27
C ARG A 13 8.94 -3.90 -11.35
N THR A 14 8.06 -4.46 -10.56
CA THR A 14 7.45 -3.75 -9.44
C THR A 14 8.52 -3.52 -8.39
N LEU A 15 8.64 -2.27 -7.92
CA LEU A 15 9.58 -1.89 -6.88
C LEU A 15 8.83 -1.59 -5.59
N ALA A 16 9.42 -2.01 -4.48
CA ALA A 16 9.08 -1.54 -3.16
C ALA A 16 10.24 -0.69 -2.61
N TYR A 17 9.90 0.33 -1.86
CA TYR A 17 10.89 1.24 -1.28
C TYR A 17 10.79 1.23 0.23
N LEU A 18 11.92 1.27 0.88
CA LEU A 18 12.01 1.59 2.30
C LEU A 18 12.73 2.94 2.42
N VAL A 19 12.00 3.91 2.96
CA VAL A 19 12.49 5.27 3.14
C VAL A 19 12.70 5.51 4.63
N GLU A 20 13.88 5.97 5.00
CA GLU A 20 14.19 6.43 6.35
C GLU A 20 14.33 7.96 6.35
N VAL A 21 13.53 8.62 7.17
CA VAL A 21 13.68 10.03 7.47
C VAL A 21 14.39 10.13 8.81
N ILE A 22 15.63 10.59 8.77
CA ILE A 22 16.51 10.64 9.95
C ILE A 22 16.53 12.06 10.49
N GLU A 23 16.08 12.21 11.74
CA GLU A 23 16.20 13.43 12.52
C GLU A 23 17.25 13.25 13.62
N LEU A 24 17.58 14.33 14.33
CA LEU A 24 18.65 14.33 15.33
C LEU A 24 18.51 13.24 16.42
N THR A 25 17.28 12.93 16.79
CA THR A 25 16.97 12.00 17.89
C THR A 25 16.09 10.83 17.49
N ASP A 26 15.59 10.81 16.26
CA ASP A 26 14.62 9.81 15.85
C ASP A 26 14.78 9.43 14.37
N THR A 27 14.22 8.29 13.98
CA THR A 27 14.16 7.85 12.60
C THR A 27 12.76 7.36 12.29
N PHE A 28 12.12 8.02 11.32
CA PHE A 28 10.81 7.64 10.82
C PHE A 28 10.96 6.76 9.57
N ARG A 29 10.34 5.58 9.57
CA ARG A 29 10.49 4.56 8.51
C ARG A 29 9.20 4.36 7.76
N ILE A 30 9.26 4.52 6.45
CA ILE A 30 8.13 4.36 5.54
C ILE A 30 8.44 3.23 4.56
N HIS A 31 7.58 2.22 4.51
CA HIS A 31 7.60 1.23 3.43
C HIS A 31 6.55 1.59 2.39
N ILE A 32 6.95 1.64 1.11
CA ILE A 32 6.09 2.03 -0.02
C ILE A 32 6.03 0.87 -1.01
N GLN A 33 4.84 0.32 -1.20
CA GLN A 33 4.58 -0.74 -2.17
C GLN A 33 3.33 -0.39 -2.98
N THR A 34 3.51 0.14 -4.17
CA THR A 34 2.44 0.68 -5.01
C THR A 34 1.73 -0.35 -5.89
N SER A 35 2.09 -1.62 -5.77
CA SER A 35 1.47 -2.73 -6.50
C SER A 35 1.29 -3.93 -5.58
N ALA A 36 0.20 -4.67 -5.73
CA ALA A 36 0.07 -5.96 -5.07
C ALA A 36 1.10 -6.92 -5.66
N THR A 37 1.88 -7.57 -4.82
CA THR A 37 2.93 -8.50 -5.22
C THR A 37 2.81 -9.82 -4.47
N THR A 38 3.49 -10.83 -4.98
CA THR A 38 3.55 -12.14 -4.31
C THR A 38 4.08 -12.01 -2.87
N PRO A 39 3.71 -12.92 -1.96
CA PRO A 39 4.00 -12.75 -0.53
C PRO A 39 5.46 -12.54 -0.14
N ASN A 40 6.41 -12.90 -1.00
CA ASN A 40 7.85 -12.80 -0.71
C ASN A 40 8.52 -11.61 -1.39
N ASP A 41 7.83 -10.96 -2.32
CA ASP A 41 8.40 -9.85 -3.09
C ASP A 41 8.15 -8.50 -2.41
N GLY A 42 9.11 -7.62 -2.50
CA GLY A 42 9.02 -6.26 -1.98
C GLY A 42 9.19 -6.14 -0.47
N LEU A 43 9.47 -7.23 0.25
CA LEU A 43 9.73 -7.17 1.68
C LEU A 43 11.18 -6.72 1.95
N PRO A 44 11.40 -5.84 2.95
CA PRO A 44 12.74 -5.55 3.42
C PRO A 44 13.44 -6.81 3.95
N PRO A 45 14.78 -6.86 3.98
CA PRO A 45 15.52 -7.97 4.55
C PRO A 45 15.13 -8.27 6.00
N ALA A 46 15.06 -9.55 6.35
CA ALA A 46 14.60 -9.98 7.68
C ALA A 46 15.50 -9.49 8.83
N ASP A 47 16.80 -9.42 8.60
CA ASP A 47 17.77 -8.87 9.56
C ASP A 47 17.55 -7.38 9.81
N TYR A 48 17.15 -6.63 8.78
CA TYR A 48 16.76 -5.23 8.92
C TYR A 48 15.53 -5.10 9.84
N ILE A 49 14.44 -5.82 9.53
CA ILE A 49 13.20 -5.77 10.33
C ILE A 49 13.45 -6.24 11.76
N LYS A 50 14.26 -7.29 11.94
CA LYS A 50 14.64 -7.78 13.29
C LYS A 50 15.36 -6.69 14.10
N ARG A 51 16.20 -5.88 13.47
CA ARG A 51 16.94 -4.80 14.13
C ARG A 51 16.04 -3.62 14.50
N VAL A 52 15.11 -3.22 13.61
CA VAL A 52 14.27 -2.02 13.80
C VAL A 52 12.94 -2.31 14.50
N GLY A 53 12.53 -3.58 14.54
CA GLY A 53 11.32 -4.07 15.16
C GLY A 53 10.05 -3.88 14.32
N ARG A 54 9.84 -2.68 13.77
CA ARG A 54 8.68 -2.35 12.93
C ARG A 54 8.95 -1.11 12.07
N VAL A 55 8.09 -0.86 11.09
CA VAL A 55 8.07 0.40 10.36
C VAL A 55 7.00 1.35 10.93
N ASP A 56 7.19 2.66 10.77
CA ASP A 56 6.22 3.63 11.28
C ASP A 56 5.00 3.72 10.37
N MET A 57 5.22 3.65 9.05
CA MET A 57 4.15 3.72 8.08
C MET A 57 4.36 2.70 6.95
N VAL A 58 3.28 2.09 6.49
CA VAL A 58 3.26 1.38 5.21
C VAL A 58 2.25 2.03 4.26
N MET A 59 2.68 2.29 3.03
CA MET A 59 1.83 2.69 1.93
C MET A 59 1.68 1.50 0.99
N PHE A 60 0.47 0.99 0.79
CA PHE A 60 0.25 -0.25 0.05
C PHE A 60 -0.95 -0.18 -0.88
N CYS A 61 -0.84 -0.90 -1.98
CA CYS A 61 -1.79 -0.87 -3.08
C CYS A 61 -3.10 -1.60 -2.74
N MET A 62 -4.24 -1.02 -3.14
CA MET A 62 -5.52 -1.71 -3.13
C MET A 62 -5.83 -2.40 -4.46
N ALA A 63 -5.42 -1.83 -5.58
CA ALA A 63 -5.72 -2.38 -6.90
C ALA A 63 -5.12 -3.78 -7.06
N SER A 64 -5.88 -4.68 -7.69
CA SER A 64 -5.47 -6.06 -8.01
C SER A 64 -5.06 -6.93 -6.80
N PHE A 65 -5.50 -6.56 -5.61
CA PHE A 65 -5.17 -7.30 -4.38
C PHE A 65 -5.68 -8.74 -4.40
N ASP A 66 -6.79 -8.98 -5.07
CA ASP A 66 -7.46 -10.28 -5.18
C ASP A 66 -6.74 -11.26 -6.12
N ASN A 67 -5.86 -10.75 -6.98
CA ASN A 67 -4.99 -11.57 -7.83
C ASN A 67 -3.77 -12.13 -7.08
N VAL A 68 -3.58 -11.72 -5.83
CA VAL A 68 -2.41 -12.09 -5.03
C VAL A 68 -2.86 -12.73 -3.72
N SER A 69 -2.43 -13.98 -3.49
CA SER A 69 -2.68 -14.68 -2.23
C SER A 69 -1.96 -13.98 -1.08
N ASP A 70 -2.58 -14.00 0.11
CA ASP A 70 -2.04 -13.45 1.36
C ASP A 70 -1.69 -11.95 1.32
N TYR A 71 -2.06 -11.24 0.27
CA TYR A 71 -1.90 -9.78 0.22
C TYR A 71 -3.20 -9.08 0.68
N PRO A 72 -3.13 -8.07 1.52
CA PRO A 72 -1.92 -7.47 2.12
C PRO A 72 -1.49 -8.09 3.45
N ASN A 73 -2.13 -9.18 3.90
CA ASN A 73 -1.99 -9.78 5.24
C ASN A 73 -0.52 -10.05 5.58
N ARG A 74 0.20 -10.74 4.69
CA ARG A 74 1.60 -11.06 4.93
C ARG A 74 2.49 -9.82 5.02
N LEU A 75 2.28 -8.84 4.14
CA LEU A 75 3.02 -7.57 4.18
C LEU A 75 2.85 -6.88 5.52
N LEU A 76 1.60 -6.72 5.95
CA LEU A 76 1.26 -5.99 7.17
C LEU A 76 1.73 -6.72 8.43
N ASN A 77 1.57 -8.05 8.47
CA ASN A 77 2.06 -8.86 9.59
C ASN A 77 3.60 -8.84 9.67
N TYR A 78 4.28 -8.84 8.53
CA TYR A 78 5.75 -8.79 8.50
C TYR A 78 6.30 -7.44 8.93
N LEU A 79 5.72 -6.34 8.47
CA LEU A 79 6.20 -4.99 8.76
C LEU A 79 5.70 -4.44 10.09
N ASN A 80 4.60 -4.96 10.63
CA ASN A 80 3.94 -4.52 11.86
C ASN A 80 3.86 -2.98 11.99
N PRO A 81 3.27 -2.26 11.01
CA PRO A 81 3.33 -0.81 10.95
C PRO A 81 2.48 -0.13 12.03
N LYS A 82 2.88 1.07 12.43
CA LYS A 82 2.06 1.94 13.28
C LYS A 82 0.88 2.52 12.51
N LYS A 83 1.12 2.94 11.25
CA LYS A 83 0.11 3.54 10.35
C LYS A 83 0.10 2.83 8.99
N MET A 84 -1.07 2.71 8.42
CA MET A 84 -1.30 2.03 7.15
C MET A 84 -2.03 2.98 6.20
N VAL A 85 -1.43 3.27 5.05
CA VAL A 85 -1.97 4.17 4.03
C VAL A 85 -2.32 3.35 2.80
N ILE A 86 -3.60 3.32 2.45
CA ILE A 86 -4.09 2.62 1.29
C ILE A 86 -3.93 3.52 0.08
N VAL A 87 -3.16 3.08 -0.91
CA VAL A 87 -2.91 3.83 -2.15
C VAL A 87 -3.45 3.06 -3.36
N HIS A 88 -3.49 3.72 -4.52
CA HIS A 88 -3.97 3.13 -5.77
C HIS A 88 -5.38 2.54 -5.64
N TRP A 89 -6.25 3.23 -4.90
CA TRP A 89 -7.63 2.81 -4.67
C TRP A 89 -8.62 3.55 -5.58
N GLU A 90 -8.31 4.78 -5.97
CA GLU A 90 -9.18 5.62 -6.75
C GLU A 90 -9.05 5.37 -8.26
N ASN A 91 -10.13 5.63 -8.98
CA ASN A 91 -10.19 5.48 -10.42
C ASN A 91 -9.51 6.65 -11.14
N PHE A 92 -8.22 6.52 -11.40
CA PHE A 92 -7.40 7.51 -12.10
C PHE A 92 -7.68 7.58 -13.61
N PHE A 93 -8.51 6.72 -14.17
CA PHE A 93 -9.01 6.86 -15.55
C PHE A 93 -10.13 7.89 -15.66
N LYS A 94 -10.69 8.34 -14.55
CA LYS A 94 -11.69 9.40 -14.51
C LYS A 94 -11.05 10.73 -14.13
N LYS A 95 -11.52 11.81 -14.78
CA LYS A 95 -11.11 13.15 -14.42
C LYS A 95 -11.42 13.41 -12.95
N TYR A 96 -10.41 13.83 -12.21
CA TYR A 96 -10.57 14.27 -10.84
C TYR A 96 -11.29 15.63 -10.80
N GLU A 97 -12.32 15.74 -9.99
CA GLU A 97 -13.05 16.99 -9.76
C GLU A 97 -13.04 17.29 -8.25
N LEU A 98 -12.38 18.38 -7.88
CA LEU A 98 -12.16 18.80 -6.50
C LEU A 98 -13.42 18.88 -5.63
N ASN A 99 -14.58 19.10 -6.23
CA ASN A 99 -15.85 19.30 -5.51
C ASN A 99 -16.77 18.08 -5.55
N LYS A 100 -16.34 16.93 -6.09
CA LYS A 100 -17.15 15.72 -6.09
C LYS A 100 -16.95 14.95 -4.80
N THR A 101 -18.06 14.70 -4.12
CA THR A 101 -18.12 13.87 -2.91
C THR A 101 -18.11 12.37 -3.19
N LYS A 102 -18.19 11.95 -4.45
CA LYS A 102 -18.18 10.53 -4.84
C LYS A 102 -16.90 10.18 -5.60
N HIS A 103 -16.00 9.54 -4.91
CA HIS A 103 -14.85 8.87 -5.51
C HIS A 103 -15.25 7.45 -5.89
N THR A 104 -14.74 6.97 -7.02
CA THR A 104 -14.97 5.60 -7.48
C THR A 104 -13.68 4.82 -7.37
N LEU A 105 -13.80 3.57 -6.97
CA LEU A 105 -12.65 2.66 -6.95
C LEU A 105 -12.10 2.44 -8.36
N VAL A 106 -10.82 2.10 -8.43
CA VAL A 106 -10.20 1.62 -9.66
C VAL A 106 -11.00 0.43 -10.20
N PRO A 107 -11.21 0.34 -11.53
CA PRO A 107 -11.99 -0.74 -12.13
C PRO A 107 -11.52 -2.12 -11.67
N PHE A 108 -12.46 -3.05 -11.56
CA PHE A 108 -12.24 -4.44 -11.16
C PHE A 108 -11.72 -4.64 -9.73
N THR A 109 -11.80 -3.63 -8.87
CA THR A 109 -11.39 -3.74 -7.46
C THR A 109 -12.62 -3.90 -6.57
N ASN A 110 -12.68 -4.97 -5.79
CA ASN A 110 -13.72 -5.20 -4.80
C ASN A 110 -13.29 -4.64 -3.42
N GLY A 111 -13.63 -3.36 -3.17
CA GLY A 111 -13.26 -2.68 -1.93
C GLY A 111 -13.77 -3.35 -0.66
N MET A 112 -14.97 -3.94 -0.69
CA MET A 112 -15.52 -4.64 0.48
C MET A 112 -14.72 -5.91 0.82
N CYS A 113 -14.30 -6.67 -0.20
CA CYS A 113 -13.43 -7.83 0.02
C CYS A 113 -12.06 -7.40 0.56
N PHE A 114 -11.53 -6.28 0.08
CA PHE A 114 -10.27 -5.73 0.59
C PHE A 114 -10.38 -5.36 2.07
N LEU A 115 -11.43 -4.64 2.45
CA LEU A 115 -11.66 -4.25 3.85
C LEU A 115 -11.81 -5.48 4.75
N LYS A 116 -12.55 -6.51 4.31
CA LYS A 116 -12.65 -7.78 5.06
C LYS A 116 -11.29 -8.42 5.31
N ARG A 117 -10.40 -8.47 4.30
CA ARG A 117 -9.03 -8.96 4.51
C ARG A 117 -8.24 -8.13 5.53
N LEU A 118 -8.46 -6.81 5.55
CA LEU A 118 -7.83 -5.95 6.54
C LEU A 118 -8.37 -6.22 7.96
N GLU A 119 -9.67 -6.47 8.10
CA GLU A 119 -10.29 -6.82 9.39
C GLU A 119 -9.72 -8.13 9.99
N GLU A 120 -9.30 -9.06 9.15
CA GLU A 120 -8.65 -10.31 9.60
C GLU A 120 -7.27 -10.07 10.24
N ILE A 121 -6.58 -8.97 9.87
CA ILE A 121 -5.22 -8.66 10.35
C ILE A 121 -5.27 -7.76 11.59
N VAL A 122 -6.23 -6.88 11.64
CA VAL A 122 -6.30 -5.82 12.65
C VAL A 122 -7.60 -5.98 13.43
N TYR A 123 -7.51 -5.99 14.75
CA TYR A 123 -8.69 -5.98 15.59
C TYR A 123 -9.61 -4.80 15.22
N PRO A 124 -10.93 -5.03 15.06
CA PRO A 124 -11.89 -4.01 14.60
C PRO A 124 -11.82 -2.69 15.39
N SER A 125 -11.53 -2.77 16.69
CA SER A 125 -11.41 -1.60 17.56
C SER A 125 -10.22 -0.67 17.26
N THR A 126 -9.27 -1.11 16.42
CA THR A 126 -8.06 -0.32 16.09
C THR A 126 -8.00 0.06 14.61
N LEU A 127 -8.98 -0.37 13.81
CA LEU A 127 -9.02 -0.12 12.36
C LEU A 127 -9.05 1.39 12.03
N THR A 128 -9.93 2.13 12.68
CA THR A 128 -10.16 3.56 12.39
C THR A 128 -8.94 4.44 12.63
N ASP A 129 -8.10 4.08 13.60
CA ASP A 129 -6.94 4.88 13.98
C ASP A 129 -5.67 4.53 13.20
N LYS A 130 -5.64 3.34 12.59
CA LYS A 130 -4.45 2.83 11.89
C LYS A 130 -4.52 2.92 10.39
N PHE A 131 -5.73 2.86 9.80
CA PHE A 131 -5.91 2.92 8.35
C PHE A 131 -6.25 4.32 7.89
N ILE A 132 -5.55 4.76 6.87
CA ILE A 132 -5.78 6.04 6.20
C ILE A 132 -6.09 5.74 4.73
N LEU A 133 -7.25 6.20 4.29
CA LEU A 133 -7.63 6.26 2.89
C LEU A 133 -7.50 7.72 2.43
N PRO A 134 -6.34 8.13 1.89
CA PRO A 134 -6.10 9.52 1.57
C PRO A 134 -6.92 9.93 0.35
N PHE A 135 -7.55 11.10 0.44
CA PHE A 135 -8.07 11.79 -0.74
C PHE A 135 -6.94 12.59 -1.40
N PRO A 136 -7.03 12.86 -2.71
CA PRO A 136 -6.08 13.75 -3.38
C PRO A 136 -5.92 15.07 -2.63
N ASN A 137 -4.68 15.51 -2.47
CA ASN A 137 -4.29 16.67 -1.66
C ASN A 137 -4.50 16.55 -0.14
N SER A 138 -4.75 15.36 0.38
CA SER A 138 -4.75 15.12 1.83
C SER A 138 -3.34 15.27 2.40
N MET A 139 -3.26 15.87 3.58
CA MET A 139 -2.05 15.92 4.37
C MET A 139 -2.10 14.85 5.47
N ILE A 140 -1.09 13.98 5.52
CA ILE A 140 -0.95 12.96 6.55
C ILE A 140 0.13 13.40 7.53
N ARG A 141 -0.24 13.57 8.79
CA ARG A 141 0.74 13.86 9.86
C ARG A 141 1.37 12.57 10.38
N LEU A 142 2.66 12.62 10.62
CA LEU A 142 3.50 11.48 11.01
C LEU A 142 3.79 11.40 12.53
N ASN A 143 2.99 12.08 13.34
CA ASN A 143 3.20 12.09 14.82
C ASN A 143 2.92 10.71 15.43
#